data_eab1f53351f6d73cf76046f9b9c89988
#
_entry.id   eab1f53351f6d73cf76046f9b9c89988
#
_cell.length_a   1.000
_cell.length_b   1.000
_cell.length_c   1.000
_cell.angle_alpha   90.00
_cell.angle_beta   90.00
_cell.angle_gamma   90.00
#
_symmetry.space_group_name_H-M   'P 1'
#
loop_
_entity.id
_entity.type
_entity.pdbx_description
1 polymer ?
#
loop_
_entity_poly.entity_id
_entity_poly.type
_entity_poly.pdbx_seq_one_letter_code
_entity_poly.pdbx_strand_id
1 'polypeptide(L)'
;MNTTKFIDEHLYPGQIGYFLTILSLIASLVATYSFAKAFFSKEISVQAAWEKLAKIAFIIESLAVFSCFIVLFYIISNHLFEYKYAYMHSDKNLPFEYLLSCFWEGQEGSFLLWSFWHCVLGVVLLATKKKWGSSMAGVKIGRAHV
;
A
#
# COMPACT_ATOMS: atom_id res chain seq x y z
N MET A 1 -5.79 32.01 10.52
CA MET A 1 -5.20 30.93 11.31
C MET A 1 -3.69 31.08 11.19
N ASN A 2 -3.04 31.66 12.22
CA ASN A 2 -1.59 31.88 12.18
C ASN A 2 -0.90 30.54 12.40
N THR A 3 -0.33 29.98 11.35
CA THR A 3 0.60 28.86 11.45
C THR A 3 1.90 29.40 12.02
N THR A 4 2.13 29.23 13.29
CA THR A 4 3.43 29.41 13.92
C THR A 4 4.37 28.36 13.30
N LYS A 5 5.21 28.76 12.33
CA LYS A 5 6.31 27.93 11.87
C LYS A 5 7.33 27.85 12.99
N PHE A 6 7.49 26.68 13.55
CA PHE A 6 8.61 26.42 14.46
C PHE A 6 9.90 26.32 13.62
N ILE A 7 10.98 26.93 14.12
CA ILE A 7 12.31 26.84 13.51
C ILE A 7 12.74 25.35 13.68
N ASP A 8 13.07 24.66 12.58
CA ASP A 8 13.44 23.24 12.47
C ASP A 8 12.29 22.21 12.30
N GLU A 9 11.14 22.58 11.75
CA GLU A 9 10.12 21.60 11.36
C GLU A 9 10.55 20.77 10.13
N HIS A 10 10.63 19.45 10.29
CA HIS A 10 10.89 18.50 9.20
C HIS A 10 9.59 18.21 8.40
N LEU A 11 9.14 19.15 7.59
CA LEU A 11 7.88 19.03 6.84
C LEU A 11 7.94 17.99 5.69
N TYR A 12 9.15 17.71 5.16
CA TYR A 12 9.33 16.84 4.02
C TYR A 12 8.79 15.40 4.20
N PRO A 13 9.06 14.70 5.31
CA PRO A 13 8.53 13.35 5.50
C PRO A 13 7.00 13.29 5.44
N GLY A 14 6.31 14.27 6.04
CA GLY A 14 4.86 14.35 6.01
C GLY A 14 4.30 14.62 4.62
N GLN A 15 4.93 15.51 3.85
CA GLN A 15 4.54 15.80 2.46
C GLN A 15 4.73 14.58 1.57
N ILE A 16 5.85 13.86 1.73
CA ILE A 16 6.11 12.60 1.01
C ILE A 16 5.06 11.55 1.39
N GLY A 17 4.78 11.36 2.68
CA GLY A 17 3.77 10.43 3.15
C GLY A 17 2.37 10.74 2.58
N TYR A 18 1.98 12.02 2.57
CA TYR A 18 0.73 12.47 1.99
C TYR A 18 0.64 12.18 0.48
N PHE A 19 1.69 12.51 -0.27
CA PHE A 19 1.76 12.21 -1.70
C PHE A 19 1.65 10.70 -1.97
N LEU A 20 2.40 9.87 -1.22
CA LEU A 20 2.38 8.42 -1.36
C LEU A 20 0.99 7.82 -1.04
N THR A 21 0.29 8.37 -0.05
CA THR A 21 -1.07 7.94 0.30
C THR A 21 -2.06 8.22 -0.84
N ILE A 22 -1.99 9.41 -1.45
CA ILE A 22 -2.82 9.74 -2.62
C ILE A 22 -2.47 8.84 -3.80
N LEU A 23 -1.18 8.63 -4.07
CA LEU A 23 -0.70 7.78 -5.15
C LEU A 23 -1.19 6.34 -4.96
N SER A 24 -1.11 5.78 -3.75
CA SER A 24 -1.59 4.43 -3.45
C SER A 24 -3.09 4.31 -3.68
N LEU A 25 -3.88 5.30 -3.26
CA LEU A 25 -5.34 5.32 -3.47
C LEU A 25 -5.69 5.34 -4.96
N ILE A 26 -5.06 6.20 -5.76
CA ILE A 26 -5.31 6.28 -7.20
C ILE A 26 -4.90 4.95 -7.87
N ALA A 27 -3.73 4.43 -7.53
CA ALA A 27 -3.22 3.20 -8.09
C ALA A 27 -4.13 1.99 -7.76
N SER A 28 -4.66 1.91 -6.53
CA SER A 28 -5.59 0.84 -6.12
C SER A 28 -6.91 0.91 -6.89
N LEU A 29 -7.45 2.10 -7.12
CA LEU A 29 -8.67 2.28 -7.92
C LEU A 29 -8.44 1.86 -9.38
N VAL A 30 -7.32 2.27 -9.98
CA VAL A 30 -6.93 1.87 -11.34
C VAL A 30 -6.73 0.35 -11.42
N ALA A 31 -6.04 -0.26 -10.46
CA ALA A 31 -5.83 -1.70 -10.41
C ALA A 31 -7.15 -2.46 -10.33
N THR A 32 -8.04 -2.07 -9.40
CA THR A 32 -9.36 -2.68 -9.21
C THR A 32 -10.21 -2.59 -10.47
N TYR A 33 -10.30 -1.40 -11.07
CA TYR A 33 -11.05 -1.19 -12.31
C TYR A 33 -10.48 -2.04 -13.46
N SER A 34 -9.16 -2.07 -13.60
CA SER A 34 -8.49 -2.82 -14.65
C SER A 34 -8.65 -4.33 -14.49
N PHE A 35 -8.57 -4.87 -13.27
CA PHE A 35 -8.85 -6.28 -13.00
C PHE A 35 -10.31 -6.63 -13.29
N ALA A 36 -11.25 -5.77 -12.90
CA ALA A 36 -12.66 -5.96 -13.22
C ALA A 36 -12.91 -5.98 -14.75
N LYS A 37 -12.33 -5.03 -15.48
CA LYS A 37 -12.41 -5.00 -16.94
C LYS A 37 -11.80 -6.22 -17.60
N ALA A 38 -10.61 -6.66 -17.13
CA ALA A 38 -9.99 -7.88 -17.62
C ALA A 38 -10.89 -9.10 -17.38
N PHE A 39 -11.55 -9.15 -16.21
CA PHE A 39 -12.44 -10.24 -15.87
C PHE A 39 -13.67 -10.31 -16.78
N PHE A 40 -14.29 -9.20 -17.13
CA PHE A 40 -15.50 -9.14 -17.97
C PHE A 40 -15.20 -9.11 -19.49
N SER A 41 -13.93 -8.95 -19.89
CA SER A 41 -13.56 -8.92 -21.31
C SER A 41 -13.67 -10.31 -21.94
N LYS A 42 -14.36 -10.39 -23.09
CA LYS A 42 -14.53 -11.64 -23.86
C LYS A 42 -13.35 -11.89 -24.81
N GLU A 43 -12.74 -10.83 -25.30
CA GLU A 43 -11.62 -10.88 -26.25
C GLU A 43 -10.30 -11.06 -25.50
N ILE A 44 -9.50 -12.06 -25.89
CA ILE A 44 -8.25 -12.44 -25.22
C ILE A 44 -7.22 -11.30 -25.30
N SER A 45 -7.15 -10.59 -26.42
CA SER A 45 -6.23 -9.47 -26.63
C SER A 45 -6.52 -8.31 -25.66
N VAL A 46 -7.80 -7.96 -25.53
CA VAL A 46 -8.30 -6.90 -24.62
C VAL A 46 -8.11 -7.31 -23.17
N GLN A 47 -8.42 -8.57 -22.83
CA GLN A 47 -8.18 -9.11 -21.49
C GLN A 47 -6.71 -9.00 -21.09
N ALA A 48 -5.78 -9.41 -21.97
CA ALA A 48 -4.35 -9.36 -21.69
C ALA A 48 -3.84 -7.91 -21.47
N ALA A 49 -4.36 -6.96 -22.26
CA ALA A 49 -4.01 -5.55 -22.08
C ALA A 49 -4.45 -5.00 -20.72
N TRP A 50 -5.70 -5.29 -20.32
CA TRP A 50 -6.22 -4.87 -19.00
C TRP A 50 -5.51 -5.58 -17.84
N GLU A 51 -5.18 -6.86 -17.97
CA GLU A 51 -4.38 -7.56 -16.95
C GLU A 51 -2.98 -6.95 -16.77
N LYS A 52 -2.34 -6.53 -17.87
CA LYS A 52 -1.04 -5.88 -17.82
C LYS A 52 -1.12 -4.53 -17.05
N LEU A 53 -2.12 -3.71 -17.40
CA LEU A 53 -2.35 -2.43 -16.72
C LEU A 53 -2.64 -2.64 -15.24
N ALA A 54 -3.51 -3.59 -14.90
CA ALA A 54 -3.85 -3.91 -13.52
C ALA A 54 -2.63 -4.32 -12.68
N LYS A 55 -1.73 -5.15 -13.24
CA LYS A 55 -0.49 -5.54 -12.58
C LYS A 55 0.45 -4.37 -12.34
N ILE A 56 0.61 -3.49 -13.34
CA ILE A 56 1.46 -2.30 -13.21
C ILE A 56 0.90 -1.39 -12.12
N ALA A 57 -0.41 -1.10 -12.15
CA ALA A 57 -1.05 -0.27 -11.15
C ALA A 57 -0.92 -0.87 -9.73
N PHE A 58 -1.09 -2.19 -9.57
CA PHE A 58 -0.93 -2.87 -8.31
C PHE A 58 0.53 -2.84 -7.78
N ILE A 59 1.52 -2.92 -8.68
CA ILE A 59 2.93 -2.77 -8.28
C ILE A 59 3.20 -1.34 -7.81
N ILE A 60 2.66 -0.33 -8.49
CA ILE A 60 2.79 1.07 -8.07
C ILE A 60 2.14 1.30 -6.70
N GLU A 61 0.93 0.76 -6.48
CA GLU A 61 0.25 0.78 -5.18
C GLU A 61 1.13 0.16 -4.08
N SER A 62 1.65 -1.07 -4.34
CA SER A 62 2.48 -1.78 -3.37
C SER A 62 3.75 -1.01 -3.01
N LEU A 63 4.43 -0.42 -4.00
CA LEU A 63 5.60 0.42 -3.77
C LEU A 63 5.25 1.67 -2.96
N ALA A 64 4.12 2.31 -3.24
CA ALA A 64 3.67 3.48 -2.50
C ALA A 64 3.36 3.13 -1.03
N VAL A 65 2.66 2.02 -0.76
CA VAL A 65 2.35 1.54 0.59
C VAL A 65 3.63 1.18 1.36
N PHE A 66 4.58 0.46 0.74
CA PHE A 66 5.86 0.14 1.38
C PHE A 66 6.68 1.40 1.68
N SER A 67 6.65 2.39 0.78
CA SER A 67 7.31 3.67 1.01
C SER A 67 6.65 4.45 2.15
N CYS A 68 5.32 4.45 2.27
CA CYS A 68 4.61 5.02 3.43
C CYS A 68 5.07 4.37 4.74
N PHE A 69 5.24 3.05 4.74
CA PHE A 69 5.72 2.32 5.91
C PHE A 69 7.13 2.76 6.31
N ILE A 70 8.03 2.92 5.33
CA ILE A 70 9.39 3.41 5.55
C ILE A 70 9.40 4.85 6.08
N VAL A 71 8.56 5.73 5.53
CA VAL A 71 8.43 7.13 5.99
C VAL A 71 7.94 7.18 7.43
N LEU A 72 6.93 6.38 7.78
CA LEU A 72 6.42 6.31 9.16
C LEU A 72 7.50 5.78 10.10
N PHE A 73 8.25 4.74 9.69
CA PHE A 73 9.39 4.24 10.47
C PHE A 73 10.44 5.32 10.69
N TYR A 74 10.79 6.08 9.67
CA TYR A 74 11.72 7.19 9.77
C TYR A 74 11.24 8.24 10.80
N ILE A 75 9.97 8.64 10.73
CA ILE A 75 9.37 9.62 11.65
C ILE A 75 9.43 9.13 13.10
N ILE A 76 9.06 7.87 13.35
CA ILE A 76 9.05 7.30 14.71
C ILE A 76 10.48 7.12 15.23
N SER A 77 11.40 6.58 14.41
CA SER A 77 12.79 6.29 14.81
C SER A 77 13.62 7.54 15.08
N ASN A 78 13.31 8.65 14.40
CA ASN A 78 13.97 9.93 14.64
C ASN A 78 13.25 10.80 15.67
N HIS A 79 12.21 10.27 16.31
CA HIS A 79 11.45 10.98 17.36
C HIS A 79 10.95 12.36 16.88
N LEU A 80 10.46 12.44 15.63
CA LEU A 80 9.93 13.69 15.07
C LEU A 80 8.57 14.01 15.69
N PHE A 81 8.59 14.55 16.92
CA PHE A 81 7.37 14.81 17.70
C PHE A 81 6.52 15.98 17.18
N GLU A 82 6.97 16.68 16.15
CA GLU A 82 6.13 17.59 15.37
C GLU A 82 4.98 16.87 14.66
N TYR A 83 5.13 15.56 14.42
CA TYR A 83 4.07 14.72 13.90
C TYR A 83 3.20 14.15 15.03
N LYS A 84 1.90 14.45 14.97
CA LYS A 84 0.93 14.01 15.99
C LYS A 84 1.04 12.51 16.30
N TYR A 85 1.23 11.68 15.28
CA TYR A 85 1.35 10.23 15.45
C TYR A 85 2.56 9.85 16.32
N ALA A 86 3.75 10.38 15.99
CA ALA A 86 4.96 10.14 16.76
C ALA A 86 4.84 10.67 18.19
N TYR A 87 4.25 11.86 18.37
CA TYR A 87 4.03 12.46 19.68
C TYR A 87 3.11 11.63 20.58
N MET A 88 2.06 11.03 20.02
CA MET A 88 1.07 10.27 20.81
C MET A 88 1.49 8.82 21.07
N HIS A 89 2.33 8.23 20.23
CA HIS A 89 2.62 6.78 20.22
C HIS A 89 4.10 6.44 20.37
N SER A 90 5.00 7.42 20.65
CA SER A 90 6.40 7.14 20.89
C SER A 90 6.99 8.01 22.00
N ASP A 91 8.05 7.51 22.64
CA ASP A 91 8.78 8.20 23.71
C ASP A 91 10.28 8.06 23.45
N LYS A 92 11.08 9.10 23.87
CA LYS A 92 12.54 9.10 23.75
C LYS A 92 13.23 7.99 24.54
N ASN A 93 12.59 7.52 25.60
CA ASN A 93 13.13 6.48 26.48
C ASN A 93 12.68 5.06 26.06
N LEU A 94 11.93 4.93 24.96
CA LEU A 94 11.40 3.66 24.53
C LEU A 94 12.52 2.79 23.91
N PRO A 95 12.77 1.56 24.40
CA PRO A 95 13.67 0.62 23.73
C PRO A 95 13.26 0.35 22.28
N PHE A 96 14.22 0.10 21.41
CA PHE A 96 13.99 -0.10 19.97
C PHE A 96 12.94 -1.19 19.67
N GLU A 97 12.89 -2.25 20.49
CA GLU A 97 11.92 -3.35 20.34
C GLU A 97 10.47 -2.86 20.47
N TYR A 98 10.23 -1.87 21.32
CA TYR A 98 8.91 -1.26 21.49
C TYR A 98 8.59 -0.20 20.43
N LEU A 99 9.60 0.37 19.76
CA LEU A 99 9.36 1.27 18.62
C LEU A 99 8.61 0.58 17.50
N LEU A 100 8.81 -0.72 17.29
CA LEU A 100 8.05 -1.49 16.31
C LEU A 100 6.56 -1.59 16.70
N SER A 101 6.24 -1.68 17.99
CA SER A 101 4.83 -1.72 18.43
C SER A 101 4.11 -0.40 18.22
N CYS A 102 4.82 0.72 18.18
CA CYS A 102 4.25 2.02 17.88
C CYS A 102 3.58 2.09 16.48
N PHE A 103 3.96 1.19 15.55
CA PHE A 103 3.35 1.15 14.22
C PHE A 103 1.87 0.78 14.23
N TRP A 104 1.44 -0.05 15.15
CA TRP A 104 0.06 -0.54 15.21
C TRP A 104 -0.68 -0.14 16.49
N GLU A 105 -0.06 0.66 17.34
CA GLU A 105 -0.68 1.18 18.54
C GLU A 105 -1.82 2.15 18.21
N GLY A 106 -1.63 2.98 17.17
CA GLY A 106 -2.65 3.88 16.66
C GLY A 106 -3.51 3.26 15.56
N GLN A 107 -4.71 3.80 15.37
CA GLN A 107 -5.66 3.36 14.34
C GLN A 107 -5.06 3.52 12.93
N GLU A 108 -4.41 4.64 12.67
CA GLU A 108 -3.79 4.96 11.37
C GLU A 108 -2.69 3.96 11.01
N GLY A 109 -1.84 3.63 11.98
CA GLY A 109 -0.77 2.63 11.79
C GLY A 109 -1.30 1.22 11.59
N SER A 110 -2.38 0.85 12.28
CA SER A 110 -3.05 -0.43 12.09
C SER A 110 -3.61 -0.57 10.67
N PHE A 111 -4.25 0.45 10.11
CA PHE A 111 -4.73 0.44 8.73
C PHE A 111 -3.58 0.36 7.72
N LEU A 112 -2.46 1.06 7.98
CA LEU A 112 -1.27 0.97 7.14
C LEU A 112 -0.68 -0.44 7.16
N LEU A 113 -0.63 -1.10 8.33
CA LEU A 113 -0.17 -2.48 8.47
C LEU A 113 -1.06 -3.47 7.68
N TRP A 114 -2.38 -3.28 7.71
CA TRP A 114 -3.31 -4.09 6.92
C TRP A 114 -3.07 -3.91 5.43
N SER A 115 -2.91 -2.68 4.97
CA SER A 115 -2.58 -2.37 3.57
C SER A 115 -1.25 -2.99 3.16
N PHE A 116 -0.24 -2.96 4.03
CA PHE A 116 1.05 -3.60 3.81
C PHE A 116 0.89 -5.11 3.59
N TRP A 117 0.17 -5.81 4.45
CA TRP A 117 -0.06 -7.25 4.29
C TRP A 117 -0.87 -7.59 3.05
N HIS A 118 -1.84 -6.78 2.65
CA HIS A 118 -2.56 -6.94 1.38
C HIS A 118 -1.61 -6.85 0.19
N CYS A 119 -0.70 -5.88 0.19
CA CYS A 119 0.31 -5.73 -0.85
C CYS A 119 1.26 -6.94 -0.89
N VAL A 120 1.75 -7.41 0.26
CA VAL A 120 2.62 -8.60 0.35
C VAL A 120 1.91 -9.83 -0.24
N LEU A 121 0.68 -10.10 0.19
CA LEU A 121 -0.10 -11.24 -0.31
C LEU A 121 -0.37 -11.12 -1.81
N GLY A 122 -0.73 -9.94 -2.30
CA GLY A 122 -0.97 -9.70 -3.71
C GLY A 122 0.28 -9.88 -4.57
N VAL A 123 1.45 -9.42 -4.11
CA VAL A 123 2.74 -9.63 -4.79
C VAL A 123 3.07 -11.12 -4.84
N VAL A 124 2.89 -11.85 -3.74
CA VAL A 124 3.09 -13.31 -3.68
C VAL A 124 2.15 -14.02 -4.67
N LEU A 125 0.88 -13.64 -4.73
CA LEU A 125 -0.08 -14.20 -5.68
C LEU A 125 0.33 -13.93 -7.14
N LEU A 126 0.79 -12.72 -7.45
CA LEU A 126 1.27 -12.38 -8.79
C LEU A 126 2.53 -13.20 -9.16
N ALA A 127 3.46 -13.38 -8.23
CA ALA A 127 4.69 -14.15 -8.43
C ALA A 127 4.40 -15.65 -8.61
N THR A 128 3.43 -16.19 -7.89
CA THR A 128 3.08 -17.62 -7.90
C THR A 128 2.06 -18.00 -8.97
N LYS A 129 1.53 -17.02 -9.73
CA LYS A 129 0.50 -17.22 -10.77
C LYS A 129 0.82 -18.37 -11.75
N LYS A 130 2.09 -18.59 -12.09
CA LYS A 130 2.52 -19.72 -12.95
C LYS A 130 2.27 -21.09 -12.33
N LYS A 131 2.36 -21.21 -10.99
CA LYS A 131 2.11 -22.45 -10.25
C LYS A 131 0.63 -22.82 -10.16
N TRP A 132 -0.24 -21.80 -10.13
CA TRP A 132 -1.70 -21.95 -9.97
C TRP A 132 -2.47 -21.92 -11.28
N GLY A 133 -1.76 -21.86 -12.42
CA GLY A 133 -2.37 -21.74 -13.77
C GLY A 133 -3.37 -22.84 -14.11
N SER A 134 -3.17 -24.08 -13.63
CA SER A 134 -4.09 -25.19 -13.80
C SER A 134 -5.37 -25.06 -12.95
N SER A 135 -5.26 -24.56 -11.72
CA SER A 135 -6.43 -24.35 -10.83
C SER A 135 -7.28 -23.16 -11.28
N MET A 136 -6.65 -22.12 -11.85
CA MET A 136 -7.36 -21.00 -12.46
C MET A 136 -7.97 -21.36 -13.83
N ALA A 137 -7.44 -22.36 -14.53
CA ALA A 137 -8.04 -22.89 -15.76
C ALA A 137 -9.43 -23.46 -15.49
N GLY A 138 -9.66 -24.10 -14.33
CA GLY A 138 -10.97 -24.58 -13.89
C GLY A 138 -12.03 -23.47 -13.82
N VAL A 139 -11.66 -22.28 -13.30
CA VAL A 139 -12.54 -21.11 -13.24
C VAL A 139 -12.82 -20.56 -14.64
N LYS A 140 -11.84 -20.62 -15.56
CA LYS A 140 -12.05 -20.22 -16.97
C LYS A 140 -12.93 -21.21 -17.74
N ILE A 141 -12.81 -22.50 -17.48
CA ILE A 141 -13.62 -23.54 -18.14
C ILE A 141 -15.08 -23.46 -17.68
N GLY A 142 -15.35 -23.20 -16.41
CA GLY A 142 -16.72 -22.97 -15.90
C GLY A 142 -17.42 -21.77 -16.55
N ARG A 143 -16.67 -20.86 -17.18
CA ARG A 143 -17.15 -19.69 -17.90
C ARG A 143 -17.49 -19.97 -19.39
N ALA A 144 -16.91 -21.02 -19.95
CA ALA A 144 -17.15 -21.41 -21.35
C ALA A 144 -18.46 -22.20 -21.53
N HIS A 145 -19.13 -22.58 -20.44
CA HIS A 145 -20.37 -23.37 -20.45
C HIS A 145 -21.62 -22.60 -19.98
N VAL A 146 -21.56 -21.24 -19.96
CA VAL A 146 -22.75 -20.42 -19.69
C VAL A 146 -23.04 -19.52 -20.92
#